data_3bd8fcdeb88b2e4d90acfa1f050a487c
#
_entry.id   3bd8fcdeb88b2e4d90acfa1f050a487c
#
_cell.length_a   1.000
_cell.length_b   1.000
_cell.length_c   1.000
_cell.angle_alpha   90.00
_cell.angle_beta   90.00
_cell.angle_gamma   90.00
#
_symmetry.space_group_name_H-M   'P 1'
#
loop_
_entity.id
_entity.type
_entity.pdbx_description
1 polymer ?
#
loop_
_entity_poly.entity_id
_entity_poly.type
_entity_poly.pdbx_seq_one_letter_code
_entity_poly.pdbx_strand_id
1 'polypeptide(L)'
;GSSDANSIYSDGHEHCHKCGRHTFSDSPIIHNQKVYNVQLQGSAGRLQSRGISEKTCELFKTYKDGSGLLRHYYFDSNGKVVGAKVRTKDKQFRCEGEVSSLFGMQNFRHKTTSKASKLVITEGEMDAMSVWEAQPNWDVVSIPNGAPAAKKAIQKNYEWINHYDKVVIFFDNDEAGHKGAKEAASVLPPGKAFIGFLEDYKDASEALADTNSEAIRAVCNYDHTQYQPDGIVDAKTLLDLVTTP
;
A
#
# COMPACT_ATOMS: atom_id res chain seq x y z
N GLY A 1 -36.94 29.59 -8.23
CA GLY A 1 -35.99 29.04 -7.30
C GLY A 1 -34.64 29.69 -7.56
N SER A 2 -33.87 30.05 -6.51
CA SER A 2 -32.54 30.63 -6.66
C SER A 2 -31.61 29.56 -7.24
N SER A 3 -30.90 29.88 -8.33
CA SER A 3 -29.94 28.99 -8.99
C SER A 3 -28.76 28.58 -8.08
N ASP A 4 -28.55 29.31 -6.99
CA ASP A 4 -27.41 29.16 -6.09
C ASP A 4 -27.66 28.18 -4.94
N ALA A 5 -28.83 27.53 -4.89
CA ALA A 5 -29.20 26.60 -3.84
C ALA A 5 -28.94 25.13 -4.19
N ASN A 6 -28.54 24.81 -5.43
CA ASN A 6 -28.27 23.45 -5.89
C ASN A 6 -26.78 23.17 -5.97
N SER A 7 -26.36 22.09 -5.34
CA SER A 7 -25.05 21.49 -5.56
C SER A 7 -25.18 20.28 -6.49
N ILE A 8 -24.38 20.24 -7.55
CA ILE A 8 -24.27 19.12 -8.46
C ILE A 8 -22.99 18.38 -8.11
N TYR A 9 -23.11 17.09 -7.83
CA TYR A 9 -21.99 16.22 -7.44
C TYR A 9 -21.43 15.49 -8.64
N SER A 10 -20.22 14.99 -8.52
CA SER A 10 -19.48 14.33 -9.61
C SER A 10 -20.14 13.02 -10.09
N ASP A 11 -21.04 12.45 -9.32
CA ASP A 11 -21.84 11.27 -9.64
C ASP A 11 -23.19 11.62 -10.32
N GLY A 12 -23.41 12.91 -10.60
CA GLY A 12 -24.58 13.41 -11.29
C GLY A 12 -25.82 13.60 -10.41
N HIS A 13 -25.75 13.30 -9.09
CA HIS A 13 -26.86 13.66 -8.21
C HIS A 13 -26.83 15.15 -7.86
N GLU A 14 -28.01 15.71 -7.63
CA GLU A 14 -28.19 17.09 -7.22
C GLU A 14 -28.80 17.16 -5.83
N HIS A 15 -28.31 18.07 -5.01
CA HIS A 15 -28.88 18.38 -3.70
C HIS A 15 -29.26 19.86 -3.60
N CYS A 16 -30.52 20.12 -3.33
CA CYS A 16 -30.99 21.44 -3.05
C CYS A 16 -30.91 21.79 -1.56
N HIS A 17 -29.97 22.63 -1.19
CA HIS A 17 -29.75 23.04 0.20
C HIS A 17 -30.90 23.82 0.83
N LYS A 18 -31.84 24.35 0.00
CA LYS A 18 -33.00 25.12 0.49
C LYS A 18 -34.18 24.24 0.88
N CYS A 19 -34.44 23.18 0.13
CA CYS A 19 -35.60 22.31 0.37
C CYS A 19 -35.25 20.86 0.69
N GLY A 20 -33.94 20.50 0.75
CA GLY A 20 -33.46 19.16 1.03
C GLY A 20 -33.71 18.13 -0.07
N ARG A 21 -34.21 18.55 -1.26
CA ARG A 21 -34.49 17.61 -2.35
C ARG A 21 -33.21 17.02 -2.88
N HIS A 22 -33.16 15.69 -2.96
CA HIS A 22 -32.16 14.95 -3.70
C HIS A 22 -32.77 14.46 -5.02
N THR A 23 -32.09 14.71 -6.12
CA THR A 23 -32.42 14.16 -7.44
C THR A 23 -31.31 13.30 -7.92
N PHE A 24 -31.59 12.01 -8.18
CA PHE A 24 -30.63 11.08 -8.77
C PHE A 24 -30.82 11.09 -10.28
N SER A 25 -29.74 11.15 -11.02
CA SER A 25 -29.76 11.01 -12.47
C SER A 25 -29.96 9.53 -12.83
N ASP A 26 -31.01 9.20 -13.58
CA ASP A 26 -31.21 7.86 -14.16
C ASP A 26 -30.26 7.58 -15.33
N SER A 27 -29.40 8.53 -15.69
CA SER A 27 -28.38 8.32 -16.71
C SER A 27 -27.25 7.47 -16.13
N PRO A 28 -26.77 6.45 -16.85
CA PRO A 28 -25.59 5.71 -16.40
C PRO A 28 -24.43 6.70 -16.23
N ILE A 29 -23.82 6.70 -15.07
CA ILE A 29 -22.64 7.51 -14.78
C ILE A 29 -21.56 7.03 -15.74
N ILE A 30 -21.35 7.78 -16.82
CA ILE A 30 -20.16 7.59 -17.66
C ILE A 30 -19.02 8.14 -16.83
N HIS A 31 -18.42 7.28 -16.01
CA HIS A 31 -17.10 7.54 -15.48
C HIS A 31 -16.22 7.76 -16.70
N ASN A 32 -15.90 9.02 -17.01
CA ASN A 32 -14.80 9.35 -17.89
C ASN A 32 -13.54 8.72 -17.27
N GLN A 33 -13.30 7.44 -17.56
CA GLN A 33 -12.05 6.79 -17.21
C GLN A 33 -10.97 7.61 -17.91
N LYS A 34 -10.21 8.33 -17.12
CA LYS A 34 -9.03 9.01 -17.64
C LYS A 34 -8.16 7.96 -18.30
N VAL A 35 -8.09 7.99 -19.61
CA VAL A 35 -7.22 7.07 -20.36
C VAL A 35 -5.79 7.57 -20.18
N TYR A 36 -5.07 6.91 -19.32
CA TYR A 36 -3.63 7.16 -19.16
C TYR A 36 -2.87 6.37 -20.24
N ASN A 37 -2.08 7.07 -21.00
CA ASN A 37 -1.21 6.47 -22.03
C ASN A 37 0.22 6.38 -21.51
N VAL A 38 0.40 5.66 -20.41
CA VAL A 38 1.74 5.39 -19.85
C VAL A 38 2.28 4.13 -20.49
N GLN A 39 3.48 4.20 -21.06
CA GLN A 39 4.17 3.07 -21.66
C GLN A 39 5.35 2.63 -20.80
N LEU A 40 5.63 1.32 -20.80
CA LEU A 40 6.84 0.80 -20.18
C LEU A 40 8.08 1.33 -20.92
N GLN A 41 8.99 1.95 -20.20
CA GLN A 41 10.25 2.50 -20.72
C GLN A 41 11.40 1.96 -19.89
N GLY A 42 12.51 1.63 -20.54
CA GLY A 42 13.68 1.07 -19.88
C GLY A 42 13.63 -0.45 -19.75
N SER A 43 14.48 -0.97 -18.90
CA SER A 43 14.59 -2.40 -18.63
C SER A 43 14.89 -2.65 -17.16
N ALA A 44 14.55 -3.85 -16.70
CA ALA A 44 15.00 -4.33 -15.40
C ALA A 44 16.54 -4.43 -15.38
N GLY A 45 17.08 -4.22 -14.21
CA GLY A 45 18.50 -4.38 -13.97
C GLY A 45 18.77 -4.43 -12.47
N ARG A 46 19.84 -5.10 -12.07
CA ARG A 46 20.21 -5.21 -10.67
C ARG A 46 20.47 -3.83 -10.05
N LEU A 47 19.90 -3.58 -8.89
CA LEU A 47 20.16 -2.38 -8.08
C LEU A 47 21.25 -2.73 -7.04
N GLN A 48 22.51 -2.72 -7.50
CA GLN A 48 23.66 -3.21 -6.73
C GLN A 48 23.77 -2.57 -5.34
N SER A 49 23.63 -1.24 -5.25
CA SER A 49 23.72 -0.49 -3.98
C SER A 49 22.55 -0.73 -3.02
N ARG A 50 21.55 -1.48 -3.45
CA ARG A 50 20.35 -1.81 -2.66
C ARG A 50 20.19 -3.29 -2.40
N GLY A 51 21.11 -4.13 -2.94
CA GLY A 51 21.00 -5.58 -2.82
C GLY A 51 19.84 -6.22 -3.58
N ILE A 52 19.14 -5.46 -4.46
CA ILE A 52 17.95 -5.93 -5.17
C ILE A 52 18.35 -6.55 -6.51
N SER A 53 17.90 -7.78 -6.78
CA SER A 53 18.18 -8.50 -8.01
C SER A 53 17.42 -7.97 -9.21
N GLU A 54 17.92 -8.23 -10.42
CA GLU A 54 17.22 -7.97 -11.67
C GLU A 54 15.86 -8.69 -11.73
N LYS A 55 15.80 -9.92 -11.21
CA LYS A 55 14.57 -10.73 -11.14
C LYS A 55 13.48 -10.02 -10.33
N THR A 56 13.84 -9.43 -9.20
CA THR A 56 12.91 -8.63 -8.38
C THR A 56 12.49 -7.35 -9.10
N CYS A 57 13.42 -6.66 -9.76
CA CYS A 57 13.10 -5.49 -10.59
C CYS A 57 12.11 -5.84 -11.72
N GLU A 58 12.32 -6.98 -12.40
CA GLU A 58 11.41 -7.44 -13.45
C GLU A 58 10.04 -7.82 -12.89
N LEU A 59 9.98 -8.52 -11.78
CA LEU A 59 8.71 -8.87 -11.12
C LEU A 59 7.90 -7.62 -10.78
N PHE A 60 8.52 -6.65 -10.12
CA PHE A 60 7.85 -5.44 -9.67
C PHE A 60 7.70 -4.37 -10.75
N LYS A 61 8.18 -4.64 -11.97
CA LYS A 61 8.18 -3.68 -13.09
C LYS A 61 8.84 -2.35 -12.68
N THR A 62 10.01 -2.48 -12.08
CA THR A 62 10.89 -1.37 -11.74
C THR A 62 12.03 -1.31 -12.73
N TYR A 63 12.02 -0.30 -13.59
CA TYR A 63 12.92 -0.22 -14.73
C TYR A 63 13.79 1.03 -14.66
N LYS A 64 15.01 0.90 -15.20
CA LYS A 64 15.90 2.03 -15.44
C LYS A 64 15.76 2.48 -16.88
N ASP A 65 15.35 3.73 -17.09
CA ASP A 65 15.18 4.28 -18.44
C ASP A 65 16.51 4.70 -19.07
N GLY A 66 16.45 5.11 -20.36
CA GLY A 66 17.63 5.55 -21.10
C GLY A 66 18.36 6.76 -20.51
N SER A 67 17.71 7.53 -19.64
CA SER A 67 18.31 8.65 -18.88
C SER A 67 18.91 8.20 -17.54
N GLY A 68 18.77 6.91 -17.21
CA GLY A 68 19.22 6.34 -15.95
C GLY A 68 18.29 6.61 -14.76
N LEU A 69 17.07 7.09 -15.00
CA LEU A 69 16.07 7.30 -13.98
C LEU A 69 15.33 6.00 -13.67
N LEU A 70 15.03 5.79 -12.38
CA LEU A 70 14.32 4.63 -11.92
C LEU A 70 12.81 4.89 -11.96
N ARG A 71 12.08 3.97 -12.62
CA ARG A 71 10.63 4.02 -12.82
C ARG A 71 9.97 2.84 -12.14
N HIS A 72 9.03 3.11 -11.23
CA HIS A 72 8.17 2.12 -10.59
C HIS A 72 6.80 2.20 -11.24
N TYR A 73 6.38 1.13 -11.93
CA TYR A 73 5.13 1.11 -12.69
C TYR A 73 3.95 0.63 -11.86
N TYR A 74 2.80 1.27 -12.07
CA TYR A 74 1.53 1.00 -11.42
C TYR A 74 0.52 0.46 -12.42
N PHE A 75 -0.31 -0.47 -11.97
CA PHE A 75 -1.23 -1.22 -12.81
C PHE A 75 -2.65 -1.11 -12.28
N ASP A 76 -3.63 -1.19 -13.18
CA ASP A 76 -5.03 -1.37 -12.82
C ASP A 76 -5.37 -2.85 -12.53
N SER A 77 -6.62 -3.11 -12.16
CA SER A 77 -7.12 -4.47 -11.90
C SER A 77 -7.07 -5.41 -13.11
N ASN A 78 -6.96 -4.85 -14.32
CA ASN A 78 -6.85 -5.61 -15.57
C ASN A 78 -5.40 -5.91 -15.95
N GLY A 79 -4.44 -5.42 -15.18
CA GLY A 79 -3.01 -5.58 -15.46
C GLY A 79 -2.49 -4.61 -16.54
N LYS A 80 -3.23 -3.53 -16.83
CA LYS A 80 -2.79 -2.46 -17.73
C LYS A 80 -1.98 -1.45 -16.93
N VAL A 81 -0.87 -0.97 -17.49
CA VAL A 81 -0.09 0.12 -16.92
C VAL A 81 -0.93 1.40 -16.93
N VAL A 82 -1.11 2.01 -15.78
CA VAL A 82 -1.87 3.26 -15.60
C VAL A 82 -1.02 4.41 -15.08
N GLY A 83 0.12 4.13 -14.48
CA GLY A 83 1.01 5.15 -13.94
C GLY A 83 2.44 4.68 -13.76
N ALA A 84 3.29 5.64 -13.51
CA ALA A 84 4.67 5.42 -13.08
C ALA A 84 5.09 6.47 -12.06
N LYS A 85 5.82 6.04 -11.05
CA LYS A 85 6.54 6.93 -10.13
C LYS A 85 8.00 6.94 -10.51
N VAL A 86 8.51 8.10 -10.88
CA VAL A 86 9.86 8.28 -11.39
C VAL A 86 10.72 8.94 -10.34
N ARG A 87 11.79 8.27 -9.93
CA ARG A 87 12.77 8.84 -9.01
C ARG A 87 13.84 9.56 -9.79
N THR A 88 13.94 10.86 -9.59
CA THR A 88 14.95 11.71 -10.23
C THR A 88 16.32 11.58 -9.57
N LYS A 89 17.38 12.07 -10.21
CA LYS A 89 18.76 11.98 -9.70
C LYS A 89 18.96 12.73 -8.38
N ASP A 90 18.21 13.80 -8.16
CA ASP A 90 18.15 14.60 -6.93
C ASP A 90 17.21 14.00 -5.87
N LYS A 91 16.81 12.73 -6.04
CA LYS A 91 15.96 11.94 -5.14
C LYS A 91 14.51 12.45 -4.99
N GLN A 92 14.07 13.33 -5.88
CA GLN A 92 12.66 13.73 -5.94
C GLN A 92 11.82 12.69 -6.69
N PHE A 93 10.51 12.72 -6.48
CA PHE A 93 9.56 11.85 -7.18
C PHE A 93 8.67 12.67 -8.10
N ARG A 94 8.47 12.15 -9.31
CA ARG A 94 7.49 12.64 -10.27
C ARG A 94 6.53 11.51 -10.61
N CYS A 95 5.23 11.78 -10.58
CA CYS A 95 4.20 10.83 -11.00
C CYS A 95 3.79 11.10 -12.45
N GLU A 96 3.69 10.04 -13.23
CA GLU A 96 3.14 10.03 -14.59
C GLU A 96 1.89 9.15 -14.57
N GLY A 97 0.76 9.66 -15.07
CA GLY A 97 -0.50 8.92 -15.03
C GLY A 97 -1.10 8.76 -13.63
N GLU A 98 -1.74 7.63 -13.37
CA GLU A 98 -2.39 7.33 -12.10
C GLU A 98 -1.50 6.47 -11.18
N VAL A 99 -1.20 7.01 -10.01
CA VAL A 99 -0.42 6.34 -8.95
C VAL A 99 -1.30 6.25 -7.71
N SER A 100 -2.20 5.26 -7.69
CA SER A 100 -3.22 5.14 -6.65
C SER A 100 -3.53 3.71 -6.20
N SER A 101 -3.15 2.70 -6.99
CA SER A 101 -3.13 1.30 -6.57
C SER A 101 -1.92 1.03 -5.67
N LEU A 102 -1.89 -0.11 -5.00
CA LEU A 102 -0.69 -0.55 -4.27
C LEU A 102 0.38 -0.99 -5.29
N PHE A 103 1.61 -0.57 -5.07
CA PHE A 103 2.74 -1.00 -5.89
C PHE A 103 3.02 -2.50 -5.72
N GLY A 104 3.15 -3.23 -6.80
CA GLY A 104 3.38 -4.68 -6.78
C GLY A 104 2.10 -5.52 -6.74
N MET A 105 0.93 -4.92 -6.56
CA MET A 105 -0.38 -5.60 -6.44
C MET A 105 -0.68 -6.51 -7.64
N GLN A 106 -0.26 -6.16 -8.84
CA GLN A 106 -0.47 -6.95 -10.07
C GLN A 106 0.21 -8.32 -10.04
N ASN A 107 1.20 -8.53 -9.18
CA ASN A 107 1.95 -9.78 -9.08
C ASN A 107 1.23 -10.85 -8.26
N PHE A 108 0.28 -10.43 -7.43
CA PHE A 108 -0.35 -11.28 -6.43
C PHE A 108 -1.85 -11.40 -6.72
N ARG A 109 -2.24 -12.57 -7.22
CA ARG A 109 -3.66 -12.93 -7.38
C ARG A 109 -4.06 -13.75 -6.18
N HIS A 110 -5.22 -13.45 -5.61
CA HIS A 110 -5.77 -14.24 -4.51
C HIS A 110 -5.85 -15.71 -4.91
N LYS A 111 -5.02 -16.52 -4.28
CA LYS A 111 -5.09 -17.96 -4.44
C LYS A 111 -6.16 -18.45 -3.47
N THR A 112 -7.25 -18.99 -3.99
CA THR A 112 -8.30 -19.69 -3.22
C THR A 112 -7.77 -21.00 -2.60
N THR A 113 -6.52 -21.03 -2.16
CA THR A 113 -5.92 -22.21 -1.55
C THR A 113 -6.04 -22.13 -0.02
N SER A 114 -6.26 -23.25 0.60
CA SER A 114 -6.49 -23.49 2.03
C SER A 114 -5.36 -23.11 3.01
N LYS A 115 -4.35 -22.38 2.58
CA LYS A 115 -3.28 -21.85 3.45
C LYS A 115 -3.56 -20.38 3.74
N ALA A 116 -3.46 -20.03 5.02
CA ALA A 116 -3.52 -18.64 5.50
C ALA A 116 -2.66 -17.75 4.63
N SER A 117 -3.30 -16.80 3.95
CA SER A 117 -2.62 -15.86 3.07
C SER A 117 -2.05 -14.70 3.87
N LYS A 118 -0.81 -14.35 3.58
CA LYS A 118 -0.05 -13.34 4.32
C LYS A 118 0.39 -12.23 3.40
N LEU A 119 0.19 -10.99 3.82
CA LEU A 119 0.57 -9.79 3.10
C LEU A 119 1.50 -8.92 3.95
N VAL A 120 2.54 -8.38 3.34
CA VAL A 120 3.33 -7.29 3.90
C VAL A 120 3.01 -6.01 3.12
N ILE A 121 2.74 -4.92 3.82
CA ILE A 121 2.54 -3.60 3.24
C ILE A 121 3.65 -2.69 3.74
N THR A 122 4.49 -2.19 2.84
CA THR A 122 5.57 -1.26 3.14
C THR A 122 5.19 0.18 2.79
N GLU A 123 5.99 1.14 3.25
CA GLU A 123 5.79 2.55 2.94
C GLU A 123 6.22 2.90 1.52
N GLY A 124 7.39 2.42 1.09
CA GLY A 124 8.01 2.74 -0.19
C GLY A 124 8.16 1.55 -1.13
N GLU A 125 8.32 1.85 -2.42
CA GLU A 125 8.49 0.84 -3.48
C GLU A 125 9.79 0.05 -3.30
N MET A 126 10.86 0.74 -2.85
CA MET A 126 12.14 0.09 -2.62
C MET A 126 12.06 -0.89 -1.47
N ASP A 127 11.29 -0.56 -0.42
CA ASP A 127 11.10 -1.42 0.74
C ASP A 127 10.31 -2.67 0.39
N ALA A 128 9.25 -2.54 -0.43
CA ALA A 128 8.51 -3.68 -0.93
C ALA A 128 9.42 -4.65 -1.69
N MET A 129 10.29 -4.13 -2.56
CA MET A 129 11.23 -4.94 -3.31
C MET A 129 12.29 -5.57 -2.39
N SER A 130 12.72 -4.87 -1.36
CA SER A 130 13.70 -5.36 -0.37
C SER A 130 13.12 -6.47 0.51
N VAL A 131 11.87 -6.30 0.94
CA VAL A 131 11.15 -7.34 1.67
C VAL A 131 10.97 -8.58 0.80
N TRP A 132 10.57 -8.42 -0.47
CA TRP A 132 10.45 -9.54 -1.40
C TRP A 132 11.78 -10.26 -1.63
N GLU A 133 12.88 -9.54 -1.77
CA GLU A 133 14.22 -10.12 -1.93
C GLU A 133 14.60 -10.99 -0.72
N ALA A 134 14.27 -10.52 0.48
CA ALA A 134 14.55 -11.23 1.73
C ALA A 134 13.55 -12.37 2.02
N GLN A 135 12.27 -12.20 1.66
CA GLN A 135 11.15 -13.07 2.05
C GLN A 135 10.16 -13.33 0.90
N PRO A 136 10.54 -14.07 -0.15
CA PRO A 136 9.71 -14.25 -1.34
C PRO A 136 8.49 -15.18 -1.16
N ASN A 137 8.25 -15.67 0.06
CA ASN A 137 7.11 -16.55 0.37
C ASN A 137 5.86 -15.78 0.83
N TRP A 138 5.95 -14.46 0.98
CA TRP A 138 4.84 -13.59 1.34
C TRP A 138 4.50 -12.70 0.16
N ASP A 139 3.23 -12.33 0.02
CA ASP A 139 2.84 -11.29 -0.90
C ASP A 139 3.27 -9.93 -0.30
N VAL A 140 3.86 -9.08 -1.13
CA VAL A 140 4.46 -7.81 -0.66
C VAL A 140 4.05 -6.68 -1.59
N VAL A 141 3.53 -5.60 -1.01
CA VAL A 141 3.15 -4.39 -1.73
C VAL A 141 3.62 -3.15 -0.98
N SER A 142 3.63 -2.00 -1.65
CA SER A 142 3.76 -0.72 -0.93
C SER A 142 2.61 0.23 -1.19
N ILE A 143 2.41 1.17 -0.27
CA ILE A 143 1.49 2.28 -0.48
C ILE A 143 2.09 3.29 -1.47
N PRO A 144 1.26 4.01 -2.28
CA PRO A 144 1.78 4.84 -3.36
C PRO A 144 2.37 6.19 -2.92
N ASN A 145 1.91 6.76 -1.81
CA ASN A 145 2.18 8.15 -1.45
C ASN A 145 2.72 8.35 -0.03
N GLY A 146 3.40 7.34 0.52
CA GLY A 146 4.04 7.39 1.83
C GLY A 146 3.08 7.45 3.02
N ALA A 147 3.64 7.46 4.23
CA ALA A 147 2.91 7.35 5.50
C ALA A 147 1.74 8.34 5.67
N PRO A 148 1.82 9.63 5.30
CA PRO A 148 0.70 10.56 5.46
C PRO A 148 -0.56 10.19 4.67
N ALA A 149 -0.43 9.38 3.61
CA ALA A 149 -1.55 8.93 2.79
C ALA A 149 -1.97 7.48 3.10
N ALA A 150 -1.38 6.85 4.10
CA ALA A 150 -1.53 5.42 4.40
C ALA A 150 -2.99 5.01 4.57
N LYS A 151 -3.72 5.68 5.47
CA LYS A 151 -5.14 5.39 5.71
C LYS A 151 -5.97 5.37 4.43
N LYS A 152 -5.81 6.41 3.59
CA LYS A 152 -6.53 6.53 2.32
C LYS A 152 -6.13 5.45 1.32
N ALA A 153 -4.84 5.08 1.28
CA ALA A 153 -4.35 4.01 0.41
C ALA A 153 -4.95 2.65 0.80
N ILE A 154 -5.01 2.34 2.09
CA ILE A 154 -5.63 1.09 2.59
C ILE A 154 -7.13 1.09 2.32
N GLN A 155 -7.85 2.20 2.59
CA GLN A 155 -9.28 2.31 2.30
C GLN A 155 -9.59 2.08 0.81
N LYS A 156 -8.81 2.70 -0.09
CA LYS A 156 -9.00 2.55 -1.54
C LYS A 156 -8.81 1.10 -2.01
N ASN A 157 -7.92 0.35 -1.39
CA ASN A 157 -7.57 -1.01 -1.78
C ASN A 157 -8.11 -2.07 -0.79
N TYR A 158 -9.10 -1.67 0.05
CA TYR A 158 -9.61 -2.49 1.14
C TYR A 158 -10.07 -3.87 0.70
N GLU A 159 -10.89 -3.96 -0.33
CA GLU A 159 -11.43 -5.23 -0.84
C GLU A 159 -10.32 -6.22 -1.19
N TRP A 160 -9.27 -5.74 -1.84
CA TRP A 160 -8.12 -6.56 -2.20
C TRP A 160 -7.33 -7.00 -0.96
N ILE A 161 -7.04 -6.08 -0.04
CA ILE A 161 -6.29 -6.37 1.19
C ILE A 161 -7.09 -7.32 2.10
N ASN A 162 -8.41 -7.17 2.13
CA ASN A 162 -9.26 -7.94 3.04
C ASN A 162 -9.34 -9.45 2.70
N HIS A 163 -8.87 -9.86 1.53
CA HIS A 163 -8.73 -11.28 1.19
C HIS A 163 -7.59 -12.00 1.94
N TYR A 164 -6.64 -11.27 2.50
CA TYR A 164 -5.56 -11.84 3.28
C TYR A 164 -5.99 -12.11 4.71
N ASP A 165 -5.48 -13.20 5.30
CA ASP A 165 -5.77 -13.56 6.69
C ASP A 165 -4.94 -12.75 7.68
N LYS A 166 -3.71 -12.42 7.28
CA LYS A 166 -2.76 -11.66 8.08
C LYS A 166 -2.10 -10.57 7.24
N VAL A 167 -2.08 -9.35 7.76
CA VAL A 167 -1.45 -8.20 7.13
C VAL A 167 -0.42 -7.60 8.10
N VAL A 168 0.86 -7.62 7.71
CA VAL A 168 1.94 -6.94 8.44
C VAL A 168 2.20 -5.60 7.78
N ILE A 169 2.01 -4.52 8.52
CA ILE A 169 2.34 -3.16 8.12
C ILE A 169 3.76 -2.89 8.59
N PHE A 170 4.66 -2.77 7.62
CA PHE A 170 6.09 -2.66 7.82
C PHE A 170 6.58 -1.35 7.20
N PHE A 171 6.41 -0.24 7.93
CA PHE A 171 6.77 1.11 7.51
C PHE A 171 8.13 1.54 8.07
N ASP A 172 8.58 2.72 7.65
CA ASP A 172 9.84 3.30 8.14
C ASP A 172 9.83 3.47 9.66
N ASN A 173 10.95 3.25 10.29
CA ASN A 173 11.13 3.44 11.74
C ASN A 173 11.39 4.90 12.08
N ASP A 174 10.41 5.76 11.75
CA ASP A 174 10.40 7.18 12.13
C ASP A 174 8.99 7.59 12.57
N GLU A 175 8.83 8.82 13.08
CA GLU A 175 7.57 9.31 13.65
C GLU A 175 6.42 9.25 12.62
N ALA A 176 6.69 9.60 11.36
CA ALA A 176 5.69 9.58 10.29
C ALA A 176 5.28 8.13 9.96
N GLY A 177 6.24 7.22 9.84
CA GLY A 177 6.01 5.79 9.60
C GLY A 177 5.21 5.14 10.74
N HIS A 178 5.56 5.42 12.01
CA HIS A 178 4.82 4.93 13.17
C HIS A 178 3.36 5.40 13.18
N LYS A 179 3.12 6.69 12.91
CA LYS A 179 1.78 7.24 12.81
C LYS A 179 1.00 6.64 11.64
N GLY A 180 1.62 6.62 10.47
CA GLY A 180 1.02 6.08 9.25
C GLY A 180 0.66 4.59 9.37
N ALA A 181 1.52 3.80 10.03
CA ALA A 181 1.26 2.38 10.28
C ALA A 181 0.02 2.16 11.16
N LYS A 182 -0.15 2.94 12.23
CA LYS A 182 -1.36 2.89 13.07
C LYS A 182 -2.60 3.32 12.30
N GLU A 183 -2.51 4.39 11.50
CA GLU A 183 -3.61 4.85 10.65
C GLU A 183 -4.00 3.82 9.59
N ALA A 184 -3.02 3.15 8.98
CA ALA A 184 -3.26 2.05 8.04
C ALA A 184 -3.94 0.85 8.72
N ALA A 185 -3.42 0.43 9.87
CA ALA A 185 -3.95 -0.69 10.64
C ALA A 185 -5.40 -0.46 11.08
N SER A 186 -5.75 0.78 11.44
CA SER A 186 -7.09 1.14 11.91
C SER A 186 -8.22 0.94 10.88
N VAL A 187 -7.87 0.76 9.61
CA VAL A 187 -8.83 0.48 8.53
C VAL A 187 -9.21 -0.98 8.46
N LEU A 188 -8.34 -1.87 8.93
CA LEU A 188 -8.50 -3.32 8.82
C LEU A 188 -9.30 -3.89 9.98
N PRO A 189 -9.99 -5.02 9.79
CA PRO A 189 -10.73 -5.69 10.85
C PRO A 189 -9.82 -6.03 12.04
N PRO A 190 -10.35 -6.01 13.28
CA PRO A 190 -9.62 -6.44 14.46
C PRO A 190 -9.01 -7.82 14.28
N GLY A 191 -7.77 -7.99 14.74
CA GLY A 191 -7.05 -9.25 14.66
C GLY A 191 -6.31 -9.51 13.34
N LYS A 192 -6.56 -8.73 12.30
CA LYS A 192 -5.95 -8.89 10.96
C LYS A 192 -4.63 -8.14 10.82
N ALA A 193 -4.55 -6.92 11.34
CA ALA A 193 -3.39 -6.06 11.18
C ALA A 193 -2.34 -6.29 12.28
N PHE A 194 -1.09 -6.33 11.86
CA PHE A 194 0.08 -6.37 12.71
C PHE A 194 1.02 -5.25 12.27
N ILE A 195 1.74 -4.64 13.22
CA ILE A 195 2.69 -3.56 12.96
C ILE A 195 4.07 -4.01 13.42
N GLY A 196 5.05 -3.92 12.54
CA GLY A 196 6.44 -4.22 12.82
C GLY A 196 7.38 -3.15 12.27
N PHE A 197 8.49 -2.95 12.96
CA PHE A 197 9.57 -2.02 12.58
C PHE A 197 10.92 -2.68 12.77
N LEU A 198 11.92 -2.17 12.07
CA LEU A 198 13.31 -2.53 12.31
C LEU A 198 13.86 -1.63 13.44
N GLU A 199 14.50 -2.22 14.45
CA GLU A 199 15.08 -1.43 15.55
C GLU A 199 16.35 -0.70 15.12
N ASP A 200 17.21 -1.38 14.36
CA ASP A 200 18.56 -0.90 13.99
C ASP A 200 18.63 -0.20 12.64
N TYR A 201 17.53 -0.18 11.87
CA TYR A 201 17.47 0.38 10.52
C TYR A 201 16.26 1.28 10.37
N LYS A 202 16.41 2.29 9.51
CA LYS A 202 15.28 3.15 9.19
C LYS A 202 14.19 2.42 8.42
N ASP A 203 14.58 1.62 7.41
CA ASP A 203 13.67 0.97 6.49
C ASP A 203 14.23 -0.39 6.00
N ALA A 204 13.40 -1.17 5.33
CA ALA A 204 13.78 -2.47 4.81
C ALA A 204 14.85 -2.38 3.71
N SER A 205 14.88 -1.28 2.95
CA SER A 205 15.87 -1.08 1.90
C SER A 205 17.26 -0.80 2.47
N GLU A 206 17.36 -0.13 3.61
CA GLU A 206 18.62 0.08 4.33
C GLU A 206 19.14 -1.25 4.89
N ALA A 207 18.29 -2.02 5.57
CA ALA A 207 18.67 -3.33 6.11
C ALA A 207 19.15 -4.32 5.02
N LEU A 208 18.47 -4.35 3.85
CA LEU A 208 18.89 -5.19 2.74
C LEU A 208 20.23 -4.71 2.14
N ALA A 209 20.43 -3.41 2.01
CA ALA A 209 21.68 -2.84 1.50
C ALA A 209 22.88 -3.19 2.40
N ASP A 210 22.64 -3.30 3.70
CA ASP A 210 23.61 -3.76 4.71
C ASP A 210 23.66 -5.30 4.85
N THR A 211 23.07 -6.01 3.89
CA THR A 211 23.02 -7.48 3.83
C THR A 211 22.31 -8.17 5.00
N ASN A 212 21.53 -7.45 5.79
CA ASN A 212 20.77 -7.97 6.92
C ASN A 212 19.35 -8.42 6.54
N SER A 213 19.26 -9.41 5.66
CA SER A 213 17.97 -10.03 5.29
C SER A 213 17.26 -10.72 6.46
N GLU A 214 18.02 -11.11 7.50
CA GLU A 214 17.45 -11.78 8.68
C GLU A 214 16.55 -10.86 9.49
N ALA A 215 16.97 -9.61 9.70
CA ALA A 215 16.14 -8.60 10.38
C ALA A 215 14.81 -8.38 9.63
N ILE A 216 14.84 -8.31 8.29
CA ILE A 216 13.61 -8.19 7.50
C ILE A 216 12.71 -9.42 7.67
N ARG A 217 13.28 -10.64 7.62
CA ARG A 217 12.53 -11.88 7.85
C ARG A 217 11.93 -11.96 9.25
N ALA A 218 12.66 -11.45 10.25
CA ALA A 218 12.19 -11.39 11.63
C ALA A 218 10.91 -10.57 11.73
N VAL A 219 10.91 -9.34 11.19
CA VAL A 219 9.71 -8.49 11.16
C VAL A 219 8.55 -9.17 10.44
N CYS A 220 8.79 -9.81 9.29
CA CYS A 220 7.73 -10.49 8.54
C CYS A 220 7.11 -11.66 9.33
N ASN A 221 7.90 -12.43 10.09
CA ASN A 221 7.45 -13.70 10.65
C ASN A 221 7.04 -13.62 12.13
N TYR A 222 7.71 -12.80 12.96
CA TYR A 222 7.51 -12.80 14.41
C TYR A 222 7.73 -11.46 15.12
N ASP A 223 8.60 -10.55 14.63
CA ASP A 223 8.87 -9.25 15.28
C ASP A 223 7.85 -8.19 14.86
N HIS A 224 6.59 -8.46 15.16
CA HIS A 224 5.49 -7.55 14.93
C HIS A 224 4.40 -7.77 15.98
N THR A 225 3.71 -6.69 16.33
CA THR A 225 2.65 -6.70 17.32
C THR A 225 1.30 -6.55 16.66
N GLN A 226 0.31 -7.34 17.11
CA GLN A 226 -1.06 -7.19 16.65
C GLN A 226 -1.59 -5.81 16.99
N TYR A 227 -2.14 -5.12 15.99
CA TYR A 227 -2.77 -3.83 16.22
C TYR A 227 -4.08 -3.99 16.99
N GLN A 228 -4.20 -3.24 18.08
CA GLN A 228 -5.42 -3.13 18.86
C GLN A 228 -5.89 -1.67 18.79
N PRO A 229 -7.12 -1.41 18.28
CA PRO A 229 -7.70 -0.09 18.32
C PRO A 229 -7.88 0.40 19.77
N ASP A 230 -7.72 1.70 19.99
CA ASP A 230 -7.96 2.32 21.29
C ASP A 230 -9.39 2.00 21.78
N GLY A 231 -9.50 1.59 23.05
CA GLY A 231 -10.77 1.24 23.68
C GLY A 231 -11.29 -0.18 23.41
N ILE A 232 -10.59 -0.98 22.61
CA ILE A 232 -10.88 -2.41 22.45
C ILE A 232 -9.91 -3.20 23.32
N VAL A 233 -10.45 -3.90 24.32
CA VAL A 233 -9.68 -4.80 25.20
C VAL A 233 -9.91 -6.22 24.73
N ASP A 234 -8.83 -6.99 24.56
CA ASP A 234 -8.91 -8.41 24.23
C ASP A 234 -9.65 -9.15 25.35
N ALA A 235 -10.55 -10.07 24.97
CA ALA A 235 -11.32 -10.90 25.91
C ALA A 235 -10.42 -11.67 26.88
N LYS A 236 -9.21 -12.07 26.46
CA LYS A 236 -8.23 -12.73 27.34
C LYS A 236 -7.72 -11.78 28.43
N THR A 237 -7.42 -10.54 28.08
CA THR A 237 -7.02 -9.50 29.05
C THR A 237 -8.13 -9.19 30.03
N LEU A 238 -9.40 -9.17 29.58
CA LEU A 238 -10.56 -9.02 30.45
C LEU A 238 -10.72 -10.20 31.40
N LEU A 239 -10.50 -11.42 30.89
CA LEU A 239 -10.57 -12.63 31.72
C LEU A 239 -9.51 -12.61 32.84
N ASP A 240 -8.28 -12.23 32.51
CA ASP A 240 -7.17 -12.10 33.46
C ASP A 240 -7.47 -11.04 34.54
N LEU A 241 -8.10 -9.92 34.16
CA LEU A 241 -8.51 -8.86 35.11
C LEU A 241 -9.64 -9.31 36.06
N VAL A 242 -10.52 -10.21 35.63
CA VAL A 242 -11.67 -10.69 36.41
C VAL A 242 -11.32 -11.93 37.25
N THR A 243 -10.31 -12.70 36.81
CA THR A 243 -9.92 -13.96 37.49
C THR A 243 -8.73 -13.82 38.43
N THR A 244 -8.06 -12.66 38.47
CA THR A 244 -6.98 -12.40 39.43
C THR A 244 -7.59 -11.91 40.75
N PRO A 245 -7.47 -12.66 41.87
CA PRO A 245 -8.06 -12.31 43.17
C PRO A 245 -7.40 -11.09 43.78
#